data_94f78294948418c31ce50add033cc06e
#
_entry.id   94f78294948418c31ce50add033cc06e
#
_cell.length_a   1.000
_cell.length_b   1.000
_cell.length_c   1.000
_cell.angle_alpha   90.00
_cell.angle_beta   90.00
_cell.angle_gamma   90.00
#
_symmetry.space_group_name_H-M   'P 1'
#
loop_
_entity.id
_entity.type
_entity.pdbx_description
1 polymer ?
#
loop_
_entity_poly.entity_id
_entity_poly.type
_entity_poly.pdbx_seq_one_letter_code
_entity_poly.pdbx_strand_id
1 'polypeptide(L)'
;LEITQKNGGEEFCTKNDMLEFYNDGLKIIDYFKKKRNQYFSKRGYELVGIETALNYDLPNNLKFRGFIDLVIKDTLRNRIKIIDIKTSTWGWNKYQKADKNKTDQLLLYKQFYSKEFNVPMDRIDVEYFIVKRKLYENLDFPQKRIQTFIPANGTPSINKVNRRLEQFMDECFTDDGEYRDDHIYSKLPSKKN
;
A
#
# COMPACT_ATOMS: atom_id res chain seq x y z
N LEU A 1 17.66 -9.27 19.01
CA LEU A 1 17.94 -9.55 20.43
C LEU A 1 17.60 -8.37 21.35
N GLU A 2 17.97 -7.13 21.00
CA GLU A 2 17.62 -5.95 21.83
C GLU A 2 16.12 -5.59 21.84
N ILE A 3 15.40 -5.87 20.77
CA ILE A 3 13.95 -5.56 20.64
C ILE A 3 13.12 -6.55 21.49
N THR A 4 13.52 -7.82 21.58
CA THR A 4 12.87 -8.83 22.39
C THR A 4 13.00 -8.57 23.90
N GLN A 5 14.12 -8.03 24.34
CA GLN A 5 14.31 -7.68 25.76
C GLN A 5 13.49 -6.49 26.22
N LYS A 6 13.17 -5.53 25.32
CA LYS A 6 12.34 -4.34 25.64
C LYS A 6 10.86 -4.64 25.78
N ASN A 7 10.35 -5.76 25.26
CA ASN A 7 8.93 -6.11 25.25
C ASN A 7 8.57 -7.26 26.23
N GLY A 8 9.24 -7.35 27.35
CA GLY A 8 8.88 -8.30 28.43
C GLY A 8 9.28 -9.74 28.20
N GLY A 9 10.22 -10.00 27.28
CA GLY A 9 10.84 -11.33 27.13
C GLY A 9 10.10 -12.30 26.20
N GLU A 10 8.99 -11.90 25.56
CA GLU A 10 8.35 -12.70 24.52
C GLU A 10 9.15 -12.60 23.20
N GLU A 11 9.60 -13.74 22.69
CA GLU A 11 10.22 -13.81 21.37
C GLU A 11 9.16 -13.68 20.27
N PHE A 12 9.08 -12.52 19.60
CA PHE A 12 8.19 -12.32 18.44
C PHE A 12 8.58 -13.15 17.21
N CYS A 13 9.84 -13.56 17.10
CA CYS A 13 10.29 -14.49 16.08
C CYS A 13 11.55 -15.22 16.55
N THR A 14 11.67 -16.48 16.14
CA THR A 14 12.84 -17.29 16.43
C THR A 14 13.99 -16.96 15.46
N LYS A 15 15.21 -17.37 15.79
CA LYS A 15 16.36 -17.29 14.89
C LYS A 15 16.10 -18.02 13.55
N ASN A 16 15.35 -19.12 13.59
CA ASN A 16 14.98 -19.88 12.40
C ASN A 16 14.01 -19.09 11.52
N ASP A 17 13.01 -18.40 12.11
CA ASP A 17 12.10 -17.53 11.36
C ASP A 17 12.87 -16.41 10.67
N MET A 18 13.81 -15.77 11.35
CA MET A 18 14.66 -14.73 10.77
C MET A 18 15.46 -15.24 9.58
N LEU A 19 16.05 -16.44 9.70
CA LEU A 19 16.80 -17.07 8.61
C LEU A 19 15.88 -17.43 7.43
N GLU A 20 14.67 -17.91 7.70
CA GLU A 20 13.66 -18.16 6.66
C GLU A 20 13.29 -16.85 5.93
N PHE A 21 12.98 -15.77 6.65
CA PHE A 21 12.67 -14.47 6.05
C PHE A 21 13.82 -13.93 5.21
N TYR A 22 15.04 -14.06 5.69
CA TYR A 22 16.25 -13.65 4.94
C TYR A 22 16.37 -14.42 3.62
N ASN A 23 16.25 -15.75 3.67
CA ASN A 23 16.32 -16.59 2.47
C ASN A 23 15.20 -16.32 1.48
N ASP A 24 13.97 -16.07 1.96
CA ASP A 24 12.85 -15.67 1.13
C ASP A 24 13.12 -14.31 0.46
N GLY A 25 13.72 -13.37 1.19
CA GLY A 25 14.16 -12.07 0.66
C GLY A 25 15.16 -12.21 -0.48
N LEU A 26 16.18 -13.06 -0.32
CA LEU A 26 17.15 -13.34 -1.39
C LEU A 26 16.49 -13.92 -2.64
N LYS A 27 15.56 -14.87 -2.48
CA LYS A 27 14.78 -15.44 -3.60
C LYS A 27 13.92 -14.39 -4.32
N ILE A 28 13.35 -13.46 -3.58
CA ILE A 28 12.57 -12.35 -4.12
C ILE A 28 13.44 -11.42 -4.96
N ILE A 29 14.60 -11.03 -4.43
CA ILE A 29 15.56 -10.16 -5.13
C ILE A 29 16.07 -10.82 -6.42
N ASP A 30 16.43 -12.09 -6.36
CA ASP A 30 16.88 -12.86 -7.54
C ASP A 30 15.77 -12.95 -8.60
N TYR A 31 14.53 -13.20 -8.19
CA TYR A 31 13.39 -13.19 -9.09
C TYR A 31 13.22 -11.83 -9.79
N PHE A 32 13.32 -10.72 -9.03
CA PHE A 32 13.24 -9.38 -9.59
C PHE A 32 14.37 -9.08 -10.58
N LYS A 33 15.60 -9.45 -10.26
CA LYS A 33 16.74 -9.29 -11.18
C LYS A 33 16.48 -9.98 -12.52
N LYS A 34 15.90 -11.18 -12.49
CA LYS A 34 15.63 -11.99 -13.70
C LYS A 34 14.38 -11.55 -14.47
N LYS A 35 13.36 -11.05 -13.77
CA LYS A 35 12.00 -10.83 -14.32
C LYS A 35 11.57 -9.36 -14.36
N ARG A 36 12.44 -8.41 -14.02
CA ARG A 36 12.12 -6.98 -13.96
C ARG A 36 11.44 -6.46 -15.23
N ASN A 37 11.92 -6.88 -16.38
CA ASN A 37 11.40 -6.43 -17.68
C ASN A 37 9.96 -6.90 -17.98
N GLN A 38 9.44 -7.88 -17.23
CA GLN A 38 8.04 -8.31 -17.33
C GLN A 38 7.07 -7.33 -16.67
N TYR A 39 7.57 -6.54 -15.72
CA TYR A 39 6.77 -5.59 -14.94
C TYR A 39 7.07 -4.14 -15.30
N PHE A 40 8.32 -3.84 -15.61
CA PHE A 40 8.79 -2.49 -15.91
C PHE A 40 9.53 -2.51 -17.24
N SER A 41 8.87 -1.97 -18.27
CA SER A 41 9.49 -1.78 -19.57
C SER A 41 10.59 -0.71 -19.49
N LYS A 42 11.74 -0.96 -20.12
CA LYS A 42 12.76 0.09 -20.28
C LYS A 42 12.32 1.18 -21.26
N ARG A 43 11.41 0.87 -22.18
CA ARG A 43 10.90 1.78 -23.19
C ARG A 43 9.53 2.29 -22.77
N GLY A 44 9.36 3.58 -22.71
CA GLY A 44 8.10 4.22 -22.42
C GLY A 44 7.77 4.39 -20.93
N TYR A 45 8.64 3.92 -20.00
CA TYR A 45 8.51 4.18 -18.57
C TYR A 45 9.67 5.02 -18.05
N GLU A 46 9.32 6.05 -17.28
CA GLU A 46 10.24 6.93 -16.58
C GLU A 46 9.96 6.86 -15.08
N LEU A 47 11.01 6.65 -14.28
CA LEU A 47 10.89 6.68 -12.83
C LEU A 47 10.73 8.13 -12.38
N VAL A 48 9.60 8.45 -11.75
CA VAL A 48 9.31 9.79 -11.21
C VAL A 48 9.75 9.90 -9.76
N GLY A 49 9.48 8.88 -8.94
CA GLY A 49 9.86 8.88 -7.54
C GLY A 49 9.77 7.52 -6.86
N ILE A 50 10.53 7.40 -5.78
CA ILE A 50 10.54 6.29 -4.84
C ILE A 50 10.30 6.90 -3.47
N GLU A 51 9.45 6.27 -2.62
CA GLU A 51 9.08 6.81 -1.31
C GLU A 51 8.64 8.28 -1.40
N THR A 52 7.80 8.58 -2.42
CA THR A 52 7.36 9.94 -2.70
C THR A 52 6.44 10.41 -1.58
N ALA A 53 6.89 11.42 -0.84
CA ALA A 53 6.08 12.02 0.21
C ALA A 53 4.86 12.73 -0.36
N LEU A 54 3.71 12.52 0.26
CA LEU A 54 2.49 13.28 0.07
C LEU A 54 2.21 14.08 1.35
N ASN A 55 2.03 15.40 1.21
CA ASN A 55 1.69 16.29 2.30
C ASN A 55 0.59 17.24 1.82
N TYR A 56 -0.65 16.94 2.18
CA TYR A 56 -1.79 17.71 1.75
C TYR A 56 -2.56 18.28 2.93
N ASP A 57 -2.81 19.59 2.90
CA ASP A 57 -3.58 20.26 3.95
C ASP A 57 -5.07 19.90 3.80
N LEU A 58 -5.65 19.40 4.89
CA LEU A 58 -7.06 19.08 5.03
C LEU A 58 -7.77 20.19 5.81
N PRO A 59 -9.12 20.22 5.83
CA PRO A 59 -9.87 21.10 6.73
C PRO A 59 -9.44 20.95 8.19
N ASN A 60 -9.81 21.92 9.02
CA ASN A 60 -9.60 21.89 10.47
C ASN A 60 -8.11 21.76 10.87
N ASN A 61 -7.21 22.42 10.16
CA ASN A 61 -5.75 22.39 10.39
C ASN A 61 -5.14 20.97 10.35
N LEU A 62 -5.87 19.99 9.86
CA LEU A 62 -5.38 18.62 9.71
C LEU A 62 -4.47 18.49 8.49
N LYS A 63 -3.63 17.43 8.48
CA LYS A 63 -2.76 17.13 7.34
C LYS A 63 -2.85 15.66 6.98
N PHE A 64 -3.06 15.40 5.70
CA PHE A 64 -2.81 14.08 5.15
C PHE A 64 -1.32 13.92 4.88
N ARG A 65 -0.72 12.88 5.44
CA ARG A 65 0.66 12.49 5.16
C ARG A 65 0.72 11.05 4.72
N GLY A 66 1.53 10.78 3.72
CA GLY A 66 1.76 9.44 3.22
C GLY A 66 3.03 9.36 2.40
N PHE A 67 3.47 8.15 2.11
CA PHE A 67 4.61 7.87 1.24
C PHE A 67 4.17 6.87 0.18
N ILE A 68 4.36 7.23 -1.07
CA ILE A 68 4.07 6.35 -2.20
C ILE A 68 5.34 5.58 -2.52
N ASP A 69 5.28 4.26 -2.46
CA ASP A 69 6.45 3.41 -2.67
C ASP A 69 7.10 3.64 -4.03
N LEU A 70 6.29 3.77 -5.10
CA LEU A 70 6.82 3.95 -6.45
C LEU A 70 5.88 4.75 -7.34
N VAL A 71 6.42 5.78 -7.99
CA VAL A 71 5.72 6.58 -9.00
C VAL A 71 6.44 6.47 -10.34
N ILE A 72 5.71 6.04 -11.37
CA ILE A 72 6.22 5.87 -12.73
C ILE A 72 5.37 6.70 -13.69
N LYS A 73 6.03 7.34 -14.65
CA LYS A 73 5.36 7.97 -15.79
C LYS A 73 5.39 7.03 -17.00
N ASP A 74 4.23 6.72 -17.52
CA ASP A 74 4.07 6.14 -18.86
C ASP A 74 4.13 7.27 -19.89
N THR A 75 5.28 7.46 -20.52
CA THR A 75 5.52 8.56 -21.46
C THR A 75 4.76 8.37 -22.76
N LEU A 76 4.46 7.13 -23.15
CA LEU A 76 3.73 6.84 -24.38
C LEU A 76 2.25 7.19 -24.26
N ARG A 77 1.66 6.99 -23.06
CA ARG A 77 0.25 7.29 -22.79
C ARG A 77 0.06 8.62 -22.05
N ASN A 78 1.15 9.26 -21.65
CA ASN A 78 1.17 10.46 -20.80
C ASN A 78 0.34 10.27 -19.52
N ARG A 79 0.60 9.18 -18.79
CA ARG A 79 -0.08 8.80 -17.55
C ARG A 79 0.91 8.61 -16.41
N ILE A 80 0.47 8.89 -15.21
CA ILE A 80 1.19 8.55 -13.99
C ILE A 80 0.67 7.20 -13.48
N LYS A 81 1.56 6.32 -13.06
CA LYS A 81 1.23 5.06 -12.41
C LYS A 81 1.77 5.08 -10.98
N ILE A 82 0.87 5.02 -10.03
CA ILE A 82 1.17 4.91 -8.60
C ILE A 82 1.12 3.43 -8.23
N ILE A 83 2.21 2.94 -7.66
CA ILE A 83 2.35 1.55 -7.24
C ILE A 83 2.61 1.52 -5.76
N ASP A 84 1.82 0.73 -5.04
CA ASP A 84 2.02 0.42 -3.63
C ASP A 84 2.43 -1.04 -3.50
N ILE A 85 3.58 -1.29 -2.84
CA ILE A 85 4.20 -2.60 -2.74
C ILE A 85 3.77 -3.25 -1.42
N LYS A 86 3.09 -4.37 -1.52
CA LYS A 86 2.68 -5.16 -0.36
C LYS A 86 3.37 -6.52 -0.36
N THR A 87 3.81 -6.96 0.80
CA THR A 87 4.29 -8.33 0.99
C THR A 87 3.17 -9.22 1.49
N SER A 88 3.18 -10.48 1.05
CA SER A 88 2.22 -11.48 1.49
C SER A 88 2.85 -12.87 1.39
N THR A 89 2.52 -13.80 2.27
CA THR A 89 3.04 -15.16 2.19
C THR A 89 2.67 -15.82 0.87
N TRP A 90 1.40 -15.78 0.48
CA TRP A 90 0.87 -16.48 -0.70
C TRP A 90 0.21 -15.56 -1.75
N GLY A 91 0.18 -14.26 -1.49
CA GLY A 91 -0.58 -13.29 -2.28
C GLY A 91 -1.94 -12.95 -1.64
N TRP A 92 -2.72 -12.11 -2.31
CA TRP A 92 -4.04 -11.69 -1.84
C TRP A 92 -5.15 -12.53 -2.46
N ASN A 93 -6.01 -13.06 -1.63
CA ASN A 93 -7.25 -13.74 -2.04
C ASN A 93 -8.38 -12.71 -2.30
N LYS A 94 -9.57 -13.21 -2.68
CA LYS A 94 -10.73 -12.35 -2.98
C LYS A 94 -11.19 -11.49 -1.78
N TYR A 95 -11.07 -11.99 -0.57
CA TYR A 95 -11.47 -11.26 0.64
C TYR A 95 -10.49 -10.12 0.96
N GLN A 96 -9.20 -10.38 0.85
CA GLN A 96 -8.18 -9.36 1.04
C GLN A 96 -8.25 -8.25 -0.02
N LYS A 97 -8.59 -8.59 -1.26
CA LYS A 97 -8.81 -7.62 -2.34
C LYS A 97 -10.10 -6.79 -2.16
N ALA A 98 -11.09 -7.33 -1.48
CA ALA A 98 -12.34 -6.64 -1.16
C ALA A 98 -12.28 -5.79 0.12
N ASP A 99 -11.24 -5.99 0.94
CA ASP A 99 -11.05 -5.31 2.22
C ASP A 99 -10.75 -3.81 1.99
N LYS A 100 -11.65 -2.95 2.46
CA LYS A 100 -11.54 -1.49 2.29
C LYS A 100 -10.36 -0.91 3.07
N ASN A 101 -10.04 -1.46 4.24
CA ASN A 101 -8.88 -1.03 5.01
C ASN A 101 -7.56 -1.21 4.24
N LYS A 102 -7.53 -2.14 3.27
CA LYS A 102 -6.37 -2.34 2.40
C LYS A 102 -6.43 -1.49 1.12
N THR A 103 -7.63 -1.31 0.56
CA THR A 103 -7.77 -0.70 -0.77
C THR A 103 -7.88 0.82 -0.75
N ASP A 104 -8.35 1.41 0.35
CA ASP A 104 -8.59 2.85 0.46
C ASP A 104 -7.29 3.67 0.44
N GLN A 105 -6.21 3.15 1.00
CA GLN A 105 -4.91 3.82 0.98
C GLN A 105 -4.51 4.27 -0.43
N LEU A 106 -4.61 3.37 -1.39
CA LEU A 106 -4.18 3.65 -2.77
C LEU A 106 -5.11 4.65 -3.48
N LEU A 107 -6.39 4.69 -3.10
CA LEU A 107 -7.35 5.65 -3.62
C LEU A 107 -7.10 7.07 -3.04
N LEU A 108 -6.75 7.15 -1.76
CA LEU A 108 -6.31 8.41 -1.14
C LEU A 108 -5.01 8.91 -1.78
N TYR A 109 -4.05 8.03 -2.03
CA TYR A 109 -2.82 8.39 -2.75
C TYR A 109 -3.11 8.94 -4.14
N LYS A 110 -3.99 8.31 -4.91
CA LYS A 110 -4.43 8.81 -6.22
C LYS A 110 -4.98 10.23 -6.13
N GLN A 111 -5.88 10.45 -5.18
CA GLN A 111 -6.55 11.73 -5.00
C GLN A 111 -5.57 12.83 -4.55
N PHE A 112 -4.78 12.57 -3.52
CA PHE A 112 -3.88 13.59 -2.98
C PHE A 112 -2.69 13.83 -3.89
N TYR A 113 -2.19 12.83 -4.61
CA TYR A 113 -1.21 13.03 -5.67
C TYR A 113 -1.75 13.94 -6.78
N SER A 114 -3.00 13.72 -7.21
CA SER A 114 -3.65 14.58 -8.21
C SER A 114 -3.68 16.04 -7.75
N LYS A 115 -4.02 16.29 -6.51
CA LYS A 115 -4.14 17.64 -5.95
C LYS A 115 -2.77 18.31 -5.74
N GLU A 116 -1.83 17.58 -5.15
CA GLU A 116 -0.51 18.11 -4.77
C GLU A 116 0.37 18.38 -5.99
N PHE A 117 0.35 17.49 -6.98
CA PHE A 117 1.17 17.59 -8.17
C PHE A 117 0.43 18.15 -9.40
N ASN A 118 -0.81 18.60 -9.23
CA ASN A 118 -1.66 19.14 -10.29
C ASN A 118 -1.76 18.23 -11.53
N VAL A 119 -1.91 16.93 -11.30
CA VAL A 119 -2.10 15.91 -12.35
C VAL A 119 -3.58 15.53 -12.40
N PRO A 120 -4.26 15.60 -13.57
CA PRO A 120 -5.65 15.15 -13.70
C PRO A 120 -5.84 13.72 -13.21
N MET A 121 -6.86 13.48 -12.36
CA MET A 121 -7.08 12.19 -11.70
C MET A 121 -7.34 11.04 -12.70
N ASP A 122 -7.92 11.36 -13.86
CA ASP A 122 -8.16 10.42 -14.96
C ASP A 122 -6.85 9.97 -15.65
N ARG A 123 -5.75 10.73 -15.47
CA ARG A 123 -4.40 10.38 -15.94
C ARG A 123 -3.56 9.64 -14.91
N ILE A 124 -4.14 9.30 -13.77
CA ILE A 124 -3.43 8.55 -12.70
C ILE A 124 -3.99 7.14 -12.64
N ASP A 125 -3.14 6.17 -12.91
CA ASP A 125 -3.38 4.74 -12.70
C ASP A 125 -2.83 4.33 -11.34
N VAL A 126 -3.50 3.38 -10.68
CA VAL A 126 -3.09 2.86 -9.38
C VAL A 126 -3.04 1.34 -9.39
N GLU A 127 -2.05 0.75 -8.75
CA GLU A 127 -1.86 -0.69 -8.74
C GLU A 127 -1.16 -1.15 -7.45
N TYR A 128 -1.68 -2.21 -6.83
CA TYR A 128 -0.95 -2.95 -5.82
C TYR A 128 -0.01 -3.95 -6.46
N PHE A 129 1.23 -3.95 -6.00
CA PHE A 129 2.28 -4.87 -6.40
C PHE A 129 2.56 -5.83 -5.25
N ILE A 130 1.89 -6.99 -5.27
CA ILE A 130 1.87 -7.91 -4.14
C ILE A 130 2.96 -8.96 -4.35
N VAL A 131 4.02 -8.85 -3.53
CA VAL A 131 5.17 -9.74 -3.55
C VAL A 131 4.87 -10.97 -2.69
N LYS A 132 4.83 -12.13 -3.30
CA LYS A 132 4.64 -13.40 -2.60
C LYS A 132 5.97 -13.85 -2.01
N ARG A 133 5.99 -14.05 -0.70
CA ARG A 133 7.15 -14.57 0.00
C ARG A 133 7.38 -16.05 -0.35
N LYS A 134 6.31 -16.85 -0.38
CA LYS A 134 6.35 -18.27 -0.73
C LYS A 134 5.69 -18.53 -2.07
N LEU A 135 6.13 -19.59 -2.72
CA LEU A 135 5.49 -20.21 -3.88
C LEU A 135 5.18 -21.65 -3.53
N TYR A 136 4.14 -22.20 -4.14
CA TYR A 136 3.78 -23.61 -3.92
C TYR A 136 4.89 -24.50 -4.47
N GLU A 137 5.22 -25.53 -3.74
CA GLU A 137 6.17 -26.55 -4.19
C GLU A 137 5.45 -27.59 -5.09
N ASN A 138 6.21 -28.22 -5.95
CA ASN A 138 5.74 -29.35 -6.78
C ASN A 138 4.57 -29.03 -7.73
N LEU A 139 4.54 -27.83 -8.32
CA LEU A 139 3.60 -27.50 -9.38
C LEU A 139 4.27 -27.58 -10.76
N ASP A 140 3.61 -28.22 -11.70
CA ASP A 140 4.12 -28.45 -13.07
C ASP A 140 4.09 -27.18 -13.95
N PHE A 141 3.64 -26.04 -13.41
CA PHE A 141 3.58 -24.79 -14.15
C PHE A 141 4.36 -23.65 -13.47
N PRO A 142 4.93 -22.72 -14.27
CA PRO A 142 5.65 -21.58 -13.73
C PRO A 142 4.77 -20.66 -12.89
N GLN A 143 5.16 -20.39 -11.65
CA GLN A 143 4.44 -19.51 -10.77
C GLN A 143 4.98 -18.09 -10.86
N LYS A 144 4.06 -17.11 -10.79
CA LYS A 144 4.40 -15.69 -10.67
C LYS A 144 4.56 -15.33 -9.20
N ARG A 145 5.76 -14.85 -8.84
CA ARG A 145 6.01 -14.33 -7.48
C ARG A 145 5.31 -13.00 -7.22
N ILE A 146 4.99 -12.28 -8.28
CA ILE A 146 4.29 -11.00 -8.20
C ILE A 146 2.84 -11.20 -8.62
N GLN A 147 1.93 -10.73 -7.79
CA GLN A 147 0.52 -10.58 -8.10
C GLN A 147 0.20 -9.10 -8.19
N THR A 148 -0.35 -8.66 -9.29
CA THR A 148 -0.83 -7.30 -9.43
C THR A 148 -2.33 -7.23 -9.15
N PHE A 149 -2.76 -6.12 -8.57
CA PHE A 149 -4.17 -5.88 -8.29
C PHE A 149 -4.51 -4.40 -8.44
N ILE A 150 -5.49 -4.10 -9.26
CA ILE A 150 -6.02 -2.75 -9.47
C ILE A 150 -7.38 -2.68 -8.75
N PRO A 151 -7.50 -1.90 -7.66
CA PRO A 151 -8.80 -1.69 -7.02
C PRO A 151 -9.71 -0.86 -7.92
N ALA A 152 -11.03 -0.97 -7.73
CA ALA A 152 -11.97 -0.05 -8.36
C ALA A 152 -11.65 1.39 -7.93
N ASN A 153 -11.25 2.23 -8.88
CA ASN A 153 -10.69 3.57 -8.60
C ASN A 153 -11.35 4.69 -9.42
N GLY A 154 -12.55 4.46 -9.92
CA GLY A 154 -13.39 5.50 -10.54
C GLY A 154 -14.04 6.44 -9.52
N THR A 155 -14.70 7.48 -10.01
CA THR A 155 -15.36 8.52 -9.19
C THR A 155 -16.21 7.96 -8.04
N PRO A 156 -17.07 6.93 -8.24
CA PRO A 156 -17.86 6.39 -7.13
C PRO A 156 -17.02 5.81 -5.98
N SER A 157 -15.88 5.18 -6.31
CA SER A 157 -14.96 4.62 -5.31
C SER A 157 -14.23 5.71 -4.55
N ILE A 158 -13.75 6.73 -5.24
CA ILE A 158 -13.11 7.91 -4.65
C ILE A 158 -14.08 8.64 -3.71
N ASN A 159 -15.34 8.86 -4.13
CA ASN A 159 -16.33 9.52 -3.29
C ASN A 159 -16.63 8.72 -2.00
N LYS A 160 -16.61 7.39 -2.08
CA LYS A 160 -16.78 6.54 -0.88
C LYS A 160 -15.60 6.63 0.08
N VAL A 161 -14.38 6.70 -0.44
CA VAL A 161 -13.18 6.89 0.37
C VAL A 161 -13.20 8.25 1.05
N ASN A 162 -13.57 9.31 0.31
CA ASN A 162 -13.67 10.66 0.87
C ASN A 162 -14.66 10.74 2.03
N ARG A 163 -15.86 10.17 1.87
CA ARG A 163 -16.82 10.13 2.98
C ARG A 163 -16.27 9.42 4.23
N ARG A 164 -15.51 8.34 4.05
CA ARG A 164 -14.87 7.66 5.20
C ARG A 164 -13.77 8.51 5.83
N LEU A 165 -13.00 9.24 5.04
CA LEU A 165 -12.01 10.18 5.55
C LEU A 165 -12.67 11.34 6.29
N GLU A 166 -13.71 11.93 5.72
CA GLU A 166 -14.52 12.98 6.36
C GLU A 166 -15.11 12.48 7.68
N GLN A 167 -15.77 11.34 7.67
CA GLN A 167 -16.32 10.72 8.87
C GLN A 167 -15.23 10.47 9.93
N PHE A 168 -14.05 9.98 9.53
CA PHE A 168 -12.93 9.80 10.46
C PHE A 168 -12.45 11.12 11.06
N MET A 169 -12.37 12.18 10.26
CA MET A 169 -12.00 13.50 10.76
C MET A 169 -13.03 14.03 11.74
N ASP A 170 -14.31 13.96 11.41
CA ASP A 170 -15.41 14.43 12.26
C ASP A 170 -15.52 13.64 13.58
N GLU A 171 -15.27 12.33 13.55
CA GLU A 171 -15.32 11.48 14.74
C GLU A 171 -14.09 11.65 15.65
N CYS A 172 -12.92 11.89 15.07
CA CYS A 172 -11.65 11.86 15.80
C CYS A 172 -11.10 13.23 16.19
N PHE A 173 -11.51 14.28 15.50
CA PHE A 173 -10.93 15.62 15.70
C PHE A 173 -12.01 16.68 15.90
N THR A 174 -11.64 17.75 16.62
CA THR A 174 -12.43 18.97 16.76
C THR A 174 -12.31 19.85 15.52
N ASP A 175 -13.11 20.91 15.44
CA ASP A 175 -13.05 21.88 14.34
C ASP A 175 -11.71 22.65 14.30
N ASP A 176 -10.97 22.70 15.40
CA ASP A 176 -9.63 23.28 15.49
C ASP A 176 -8.52 22.28 15.14
N GLY A 177 -8.87 21.00 14.89
CA GLY A 177 -7.94 19.92 14.54
C GLY A 177 -7.30 19.21 15.73
N GLU A 178 -7.78 19.50 16.94
CA GLU A 178 -7.33 18.79 18.14
C GLU A 178 -8.02 17.41 18.24
N TYR A 179 -7.32 16.45 18.81
CA TYR A 179 -7.87 15.11 19.00
C TYR A 179 -9.02 15.15 20.03
N ARG A 180 -10.14 14.48 19.71
CA ARG A 180 -11.26 14.35 20.64
C ARG A 180 -10.93 13.35 21.74
N ASP A 181 -10.78 13.81 22.97
CA ASP A 181 -10.58 12.99 24.16
C ASP A 181 -11.90 12.65 24.88
N ASP A 182 -12.98 13.35 24.55
CA ASP A 182 -14.34 13.16 25.06
C ASP A 182 -15.12 12.02 24.38
N HIS A 183 -14.55 11.43 23.32
CA HIS A 183 -15.19 10.39 22.52
C HIS A 183 -14.70 8.98 22.91
N ILE A 184 -15.64 8.09 23.24
CA ILE A 184 -15.34 6.67 23.48
C ILE A 184 -15.28 5.94 22.13
N TYR A 185 -14.05 5.71 21.67
CA TYR A 185 -13.83 4.92 20.45
C TYR A 185 -14.13 3.45 20.71
N SER A 186 -15.14 2.90 20.02
CA SER A 186 -15.39 1.48 20.05
C SER A 186 -14.25 0.73 19.38
N LYS A 187 -13.52 -0.09 20.13
CA LYS A 187 -12.58 -1.03 19.53
C LYS A 187 -13.40 -2.03 18.72
N LEU A 188 -13.32 -1.94 17.39
CA LEU A 188 -13.82 -3.02 16.54
C LEU A 188 -12.96 -4.25 16.84
N PRO A 189 -13.53 -5.34 17.38
CA PRO A 189 -12.76 -6.53 17.64
C PRO A 189 -12.16 -7.02 16.31
N SER A 190 -10.84 -7.10 16.25
CA SER A 190 -10.21 -7.73 15.10
C SER A 190 -10.67 -9.20 15.12
N LYS A 191 -11.10 -9.73 13.98
CA LYS A 191 -11.45 -11.16 13.84
C LYS A 191 -10.27 -12.11 14.07
N LYS A 192 -9.19 -11.60 14.66
CA LYS A 192 -7.97 -12.31 15.02
C LYS A 192 -7.62 -11.94 16.46
N ASN A 193 -8.38 -12.43 17.38
CA ASN A 193 -7.98 -12.74 18.75
C ASN A 193 -8.65 -14.05 19.11
#